data_02ef444a812aa4b0be7b44c6f934f931
#
_entry.id   02ef444a812aa4b0be7b44c6f934f931
#
_cell.length_a   1.000
_cell.length_b   1.000
_cell.length_c   1.000
_cell.angle_alpha   90.00
_cell.angle_beta   90.00
_cell.angle_gamma   90.00
#
_symmetry.space_group_name_H-M   'P 1'
#
loop_
_entity.id
_entity.type
_entity.pdbx_description
1 polymer ?
#
loop_
_entity_poly.entity_id
_entity_poly.type
_entity_poly.pdbx_seq_one_letter_code
_entity_poly.pdbx_strand_id
1 'polypeptide(L)'
;MKYVFHPDALAEYADAVKYYANQSSQIAQAFINSIEDAVYRIRESSTRYPEIDEDVRRCMTSKFPYAVLYSIEQDYILIIAVMHCSREPNYWKNRQS
;
A
#
# COMPACT_ATOMS: atom_id res chain seq x y z
N MET A 1 10.13 -5.38 -11.80
CA MET A 1 8.91 -6.21 -11.82
C MET A 1 7.70 -5.28 -11.82
N LYS A 2 6.69 -5.60 -12.61
CA LYS A 2 5.48 -4.79 -12.64
C LYS A 2 4.62 -5.02 -11.42
N TYR A 3 3.68 -4.13 -11.18
CA TYR A 3 2.78 -4.23 -10.04
C TYR A 3 1.35 -3.96 -10.46
N VAL A 4 0.41 -4.52 -9.69
CA VAL A 4 -1.01 -4.37 -9.91
C VAL A 4 -1.66 -4.10 -8.55
N PHE A 5 -2.61 -3.17 -8.52
CA PHE A 5 -3.40 -2.94 -7.31
C PHE A 5 -4.61 -3.86 -7.31
N HIS A 6 -4.85 -4.53 -6.19
CA HIS A 6 -6.15 -5.13 -5.95
C HIS A 6 -7.20 -4.01 -6.00
N PRO A 7 -8.39 -4.24 -6.56
CA PRO A 7 -9.41 -3.19 -6.64
C PRO A 7 -9.73 -2.51 -5.32
N ASP A 8 -9.77 -3.26 -4.22
CA ASP A 8 -10.04 -2.69 -2.90
C ASP A 8 -8.88 -1.84 -2.39
N ALA A 9 -7.64 -2.21 -2.74
CA ALA A 9 -6.48 -1.40 -2.41
C ALA A 9 -6.50 -0.08 -3.17
N LEU A 10 -6.89 -0.13 -4.43
CA LEU A 10 -6.99 1.07 -5.26
C LEU A 10 -8.07 2.01 -4.70
N ALA A 11 -9.21 1.45 -4.27
CA ALA A 11 -10.26 2.23 -3.64
C ALA A 11 -9.79 2.87 -2.33
N GLU A 12 -9.04 2.13 -1.52
CA GLU A 12 -8.45 2.68 -0.29
C GLU A 12 -7.52 3.84 -0.58
N TYR A 13 -6.69 3.69 -1.60
CA TYR A 13 -5.78 4.74 -2.01
C TYR A 13 -6.55 5.99 -2.44
N ALA A 14 -7.55 5.81 -3.29
CA ALA A 14 -8.36 6.93 -3.78
C ALA A 14 -9.08 7.64 -2.62
N ASP A 15 -9.66 6.88 -1.69
CA ASP A 15 -10.36 7.45 -0.54
C ASP A 15 -9.41 8.24 0.36
N ALA A 16 -8.21 7.73 0.58
CA ALA A 16 -7.21 8.43 1.39
C ALA A 16 -6.76 9.74 0.72
N VAL A 17 -6.55 9.70 -0.60
CA VAL A 17 -6.20 10.91 -1.34
C VAL A 17 -7.30 11.96 -1.20
N LYS A 18 -8.57 11.54 -1.34
CA LYS A 18 -9.70 12.45 -1.19
C LYS A 18 -9.76 13.06 0.22
N TYR A 19 -9.53 12.23 1.23
CA TYR A 19 -9.51 12.70 2.62
C TYR A 19 -8.48 13.81 2.82
N TYR A 20 -7.26 13.60 2.33
CA TYR A 20 -6.20 14.61 2.48
C TYR A 20 -6.44 15.82 1.56
N ALA A 21 -7.02 15.62 0.38
CA ALA A 21 -7.33 16.72 -0.53
C ALA A 21 -8.37 17.68 0.08
N ASN A 22 -9.27 17.17 0.89
CA ASN A 22 -10.24 18.00 1.60
C ASN A 22 -9.56 18.92 2.63
N GLN A 23 -8.35 18.57 3.06
CA GLN A 23 -7.58 19.41 3.97
C GLN A 23 -6.71 20.38 3.19
N SER A 24 -5.99 19.89 2.20
CA SER A 24 -5.06 20.70 1.41
C SER A 24 -4.60 19.88 0.21
N SER A 25 -4.52 20.52 -0.96
CA SER A 25 -3.99 19.86 -2.15
C SER A 25 -2.51 19.50 -1.96
N GLN A 26 -1.77 20.31 -1.19
CA GLN A 26 -0.37 20.03 -0.91
C GLN A 26 -0.20 18.76 -0.07
N ILE A 27 -1.07 18.59 0.93
CA ILE A 27 -1.01 17.40 1.77
C ILE A 27 -1.38 16.15 0.96
N ALA A 28 -2.41 16.27 0.11
CA ALA A 28 -2.80 15.15 -0.77
C ALA A 28 -1.64 14.75 -1.68
N GLN A 29 -0.94 15.73 -2.26
CA GLN A 29 0.20 15.42 -3.13
C GLN A 29 1.34 14.76 -2.34
N ALA A 30 1.59 15.22 -1.12
CA ALA A 30 2.61 14.61 -0.26
C ALA A 30 2.25 13.15 0.07
N PHE A 31 0.97 12.88 0.30
CA PHE A 31 0.50 11.52 0.55
C PHE A 31 0.71 10.64 -0.69
N ILE A 32 0.32 11.13 -1.87
CA ILE A 32 0.53 10.41 -3.13
C ILE A 32 2.01 10.09 -3.29
N ASN A 33 2.88 11.08 -3.05
CA ASN A 33 4.32 10.88 -3.17
C ASN A 33 4.82 9.79 -2.22
N SER A 34 4.28 9.73 -1.00
CA SER A 34 4.70 8.74 -0.02
C SER A 34 4.28 7.32 -0.44
N ILE A 35 3.10 7.18 -1.02
CA ILE A 35 2.63 5.87 -1.53
C ILE A 35 3.46 5.46 -2.75
N GLU A 36 3.69 6.39 -3.69
CA GLU A 36 4.49 6.09 -4.89
C GLU A 36 5.91 5.71 -4.50
N ASP A 37 6.48 6.37 -3.49
CA ASP A 37 7.80 6.03 -2.99
C ASP A 37 7.82 4.62 -2.37
N ALA A 38 6.80 4.27 -1.61
CA ALA A 38 6.72 2.93 -1.02
C ALA A 38 6.64 1.87 -2.12
N VAL A 39 5.82 2.08 -3.13
CA VAL A 39 5.69 1.17 -4.25
C VAL A 39 7.03 1.04 -4.99
N TYR A 40 7.72 2.16 -5.20
CA TYR A 40 9.03 2.15 -5.84
C TYR A 40 10.02 1.28 -5.04
N ARG A 41 10.07 1.48 -3.71
CA ARG A 41 10.97 0.69 -2.85
C ARG A 41 10.63 -0.79 -2.87
N ILE A 42 9.33 -1.11 -2.90
CA ILE A 42 8.89 -2.51 -3.01
C ILE A 42 9.37 -3.12 -4.32
N ARG A 43 9.26 -2.40 -5.42
CA ARG A 43 9.69 -2.89 -6.73
C ARG A 43 11.19 -3.10 -6.79
N GLU A 44 11.96 -2.25 -6.10
CA GLU A 44 13.41 -2.35 -6.08
C GLU A 44 13.93 -3.51 -5.23
N SER A 45 13.23 -3.83 -4.14
CA SER A 45 13.70 -4.83 -3.18
C SER A 45 12.52 -5.54 -2.52
N SER A 46 11.75 -6.27 -3.31
CA SER A 46 10.48 -6.84 -2.85
C SER A 46 10.60 -7.82 -1.70
N THR A 47 11.75 -8.48 -1.55
CA THR A 47 11.95 -9.45 -0.48
C THR A 47 12.51 -8.83 0.80
N ARG A 48 12.81 -7.54 0.78
CA ARG A 48 13.44 -6.85 1.90
C ARG A 48 12.49 -6.62 3.08
N TYR A 49 11.21 -6.43 2.79
CA TYR A 49 10.26 -5.98 3.81
C TYR A 49 9.68 -7.17 4.56
N PRO A 50 9.30 -6.99 5.84
CA PRO A 50 8.89 -8.11 6.68
C PRO A 50 7.57 -8.73 6.24
N GLU A 51 7.50 -10.04 6.36
CA GLU A 51 6.23 -10.75 6.23
C GLU A 51 5.41 -10.53 7.49
N ILE A 52 4.14 -10.17 7.31
CA ILE A 52 3.21 -9.98 8.42
C ILE A 52 2.19 -11.11 8.47
N ASP A 53 2.13 -11.90 7.42
CA ASP A 53 1.30 -13.08 7.32
C ASP A 53 1.89 -13.94 6.21
N GLU A 54 1.36 -15.13 6.00
CA GLU A 54 1.83 -16.01 4.94
C GLU A 54 1.76 -15.28 3.59
N ASP A 55 2.91 -15.14 2.95
CA ASP A 55 3.07 -14.53 1.63
C ASP A 55 2.66 -13.06 1.53
N VAL A 56 2.42 -12.39 2.65
CA VAL A 56 2.05 -10.97 2.64
C VAL A 56 3.11 -10.17 3.39
N ARG A 57 3.63 -9.15 2.74
CA ARG A 57 4.65 -8.26 3.31
C ARG A 57 4.11 -6.86 3.50
N ARG A 58 4.78 -6.09 4.34
CA ARG A 58 4.38 -4.73 4.69
C ARG A 58 5.52 -3.76 4.47
N CYS A 59 5.25 -2.68 3.75
CA CYS A 59 6.16 -1.56 3.59
C CYS A 59 5.51 -0.31 4.16
N MET A 60 6.12 0.27 5.20
CA MET A 60 5.59 1.50 5.80
C MET A 60 5.86 2.68 4.89
N THR A 61 4.90 3.60 4.83
CA THR A 61 5.11 4.87 4.14
C THR A 61 5.79 5.87 5.08
N SER A 62 6.45 6.89 4.51
CA SER A 62 7.04 7.94 5.31
C SER A 62 6.02 9.05 5.55
N LYS A 63 6.03 9.66 6.74
CA LYS A 63 5.26 10.85 7.12
C LYS A 63 3.76 10.64 7.30
N PHE A 64 3.21 9.53 6.87
CA PHE A 64 1.77 9.24 6.99
C PHE A 64 1.58 7.90 7.70
N PRO A 65 0.50 7.77 8.47
CA PRO A 65 0.27 6.51 9.21
C PRO A 65 -0.35 5.44 8.33
N TYR A 66 0.34 5.10 7.24
CA TYR A 66 -0.12 4.13 6.27
C TYR A 66 0.95 3.08 5.97
N ALA A 67 0.50 1.93 5.56
CA ALA A 67 1.36 0.85 5.10
C ALA A 67 0.83 0.32 3.77
N VAL A 68 1.75 -0.08 2.90
CA VAL A 68 1.42 -0.79 1.66
C VAL A 68 1.65 -2.26 1.91
N LEU A 69 0.58 -3.06 1.81
CA LEU A 69 0.66 -4.51 1.94
C LEU A 69 0.69 -5.13 0.56
N TYR A 70 1.54 -6.12 0.37
CA TYR A 70 1.71 -6.70 -0.94
C TYR A 70 2.12 -8.17 -0.86
N SER A 71 1.88 -8.88 -1.95
CA SER A 71 2.40 -10.23 -2.14
C SER A 71 3.21 -10.27 -3.43
N ILE A 72 4.21 -11.16 -3.45
CA ILE A 72 5.04 -11.37 -4.63
C ILE A 72 4.46 -12.54 -5.39
N GLU A 73 3.91 -12.26 -6.57
CA GLU A 73 3.35 -13.27 -7.45
C GLU A 73 4.41 -13.70 -8.46
N GLN A 74 4.06 -14.64 -9.34
CA GLN A 74 5.04 -15.20 -10.28
C GLN A 74 5.64 -14.12 -11.19
N ASP A 75 4.81 -13.25 -11.76
CA ASP A 75 5.25 -12.29 -12.75
C ASP A 75 5.03 -10.83 -12.34
N TYR A 76 4.50 -10.57 -11.12
CA TYR A 76 4.16 -9.23 -10.71
C TYR A 76 4.04 -9.15 -9.19
N ILE A 77 3.94 -7.93 -8.71
CA ILE A 77 3.66 -7.65 -7.30
C ILE A 77 2.19 -7.25 -7.19
N LEU A 78 1.44 -7.91 -6.32
CA LEU A 78 0.05 -7.55 -6.06
C LEU A 78 0.02 -6.64 -4.84
N ILE A 79 -0.45 -5.39 -5.04
CA ILE A 79 -0.69 -4.49 -3.92
C ILE A 79 -2.06 -4.85 -3.32
N ILE A 80 -2.04 -5.40 -2.12
CA ILE A 80 -3.23 -5.96 -1.47
C ILE A 80 -4.01 -4.90 -0.73
N ALA A 81 -3.30 -3.94 -0.12
CA ALA A 81 -3.96 -2.92 0.69
C ALA A 81 -3.10 -1.67 0.79
N VAL A 82 -3.78 -0.52 0.83
CA VAL A 82 -3.21 0.75 1.26
C VAL A 82 -3.89 1.01 2.60
N MET A 83 -3.23 0.59 3.67
CA MET A 83 -3.84 0.42 4.97
C MET A 83 -3.45 1.53 5.94
N HIS A 84 -4.45 2.21 6.50
CA HIS A 84 -4.20 3.08 7.65
C HIS A 84 -3.77 2.19 8.82
N CYS A 85 -2.74 2.62 9.55
CA CYS A 85 -2.15 1.79 10.59
C CYS A 85 -3.09 1.50 11.77
N SER A 86 -4.20 2.23 11.88
CA SER A 86 -5.21 1.98 12.92
C SER A 86 -6.32 1.01 12.51
N ARG A 87 -6.28 0.49 11.27
CA ARG A 87 -7.29 -0.46 10.81
C ARG A 87 -7.17 -1.79 11.57
N GLU A 88 -8.28 -2.51 11.62
CA GLU A 88 -8.32 -3.83 12.22
C GLU A 88 -7.33 -4.76 11.54
N PRO A 89 -6.57 -5.55 12.30
CA PRO A 89 -5.66 -6.51 11.70
C PRO A 89 -6.43 -7.54 10.87
N ASN A 90 -5.84 -7.95 9.76
CA ASN A 90 -6.34 -9.02 8.91
C ASN A 90 -7.62 -8.72 8.11
N TYR A 91 -8.08 -7.46 8.08
CA TYR A 91 -9.28 -7.11 7.31
C TYR A 91 -9.10 -7.37 5.80
N TRP A 92 -7.87 -7.43 5.34
CA TRP A 92 -7.50 -7.59 3.93
C TRP A 92 -7.30 -9.05 3.52
N LYS A 93 -7.47 -10.01 4.42
CA LYS A 93 -7.06 -11.39 4.15
C LYS A 93 -7.76 -12.03 2.96
N ASN A 94 -8.99 -11.67 2.68
CA ASN A 94 -9.73 -12.24 1.56
C ASN A 94 -9.34 -11.63 0.21
N ARG A 95 -8.32 -10.75 0.18
CA ARG A 95 -7.88 -10.10 -1.06
C ARG A 95 -6.75 -10.83 -1.76
N GLN A 96 -6.22 -11.88 -1.15
CA GLN A 96 -5.17 -12.64 -1.80
C GLN A 96 -5.76 -13.44 -2.97
N SER A 97 -5.02 -13.50 -4.05
CA SER A 97 -5.43 -14.24 -5.23
C SER A 97 -5.28 -15.74 -5.06
#